data_9f88de7ce6362bdb8e489b9b1f3b17cd
#
_entry.id   9f88de7ce6362bdb8e489b9b1f3b17cd
#
_cell.length_a   1.000
_cell.length_b   1.000
_cell.length_c   1.000
_cell.angle_alpha   90.00
_cell.angle_beta   90.00
_cell.angle_gamma   90.00
#
_symmetry.space_group_name_H-M   'P 1'
#
loop_
_entity.id
_entity.type
_entity.pdbx_description
1 polymer ?
#
loop_
_entity_poly.entity_id
_entity_poly.type
_entity_poly.pdbx_seq_one_letter_code
_entity_poly.pdbx_strand_id
1 'polypeptide(L)'
;MLTILLSSILLSSGTVAKSDTLKAYGALPTERQLKWQEMETYCLIHYTPTTFQNKEWGYGDAQPALFNPSAFDANQIAQAAAAGGFRGLISVAKHHDGFCLWPTKSTSYSIAASPWKNGKGDMVKEFMEATHRNGMKFGVYLSAWDRHDERYGTPAYADAYRQQLTELMSNYGPLFTSWHDGANGGDGFYGGHEGKRIIDRTTYYEWHEKTWPIVRKLQPQAVIFSDIGPDMRWVGNERGYAAETSWATFTPIGLNGKVAVPGATESHNAETGDRNGKYWIPAECDVPQRPGWFYHAEQDSRVKTPNELFEIYLKCVGRGACMNLGLAPMPSGTLHEHDVKSLQAFGKKVKETFRTNLAKGASITASNTRNDDGKTYSTAFIIDGDRYSYWATDDAKTSATLEIKLQSPAKFDLIQLRENIKLGQRIDSVSVERWENNSWKPLAKATSIGANRLIKLEQPQTASRLRLHIYAPVAITLSDFGLFKEYDEPFAFRTEEVKKLRGFQIKTGRSNANAYMLDGKANTFATVADQGVIVVSTDEPVSGIGFLPRQDGKHVGTPTQYRISTSADGKKWTVAKEGEFSNIKANPILQQVFFDTNSATKFIKFEPKQFIEGNELAIAEFELYGK
;
A
#
# COMPACT_ATOMS: atom_id res chain seq x y z
N MET A 1 24.05 -18.56 -87.30
CA MET A 1 25.02 -18.08 -86.29
C MET A 1 24.26 -17.38 -85.23
N LEU A 2 24.03 -18.01 -84.05
CA LEU A 2 23.25 -17.49 -82.95
C LEU A 2 24.27 -17.21 -81.83
N THR A 3 24.43 -15.95 -81.49
CA THR A 3 25.40 -15.52 -80.47
C THR A 3 24.65 -15.46 -79.12
N ILE A 4 25.07 -16.32 -78.20
CA ILE A 4 24.50 -16.33 -76.81
C ILE A 4 25.35 -15.37 -75.97
N LEU A 5 24.76 -14.29 -75.48
CA LEU A 5 25.27 -13.43 -74.43
C LEU A 5 25.03 -14.06 -73.08
N LEU A 6 26.12 -14.45 -72.37
CA LEU A 6 26.04 -14.78 -70.92
C LEU A 6 26.10 -13.49 -70.11
N SER A 7 25.01 -13.17 -69.43
CA SER A 7 24.98 -12.12 -68.37
C SER A 7 25.39 -12.74 -67.05
N SER A 8 26.50 -12.37 -66.51
CA SER A 8 26.96 -12.71 -65.15
C SER A 8 26.20 -11.88 -64.13
N ILE A 9 25.34 -12.54 -63.35
CA ILE A 9 24.67 -11.94 -62.18
C ILE A 9 25.65 -11.98 -61.01
N LEU A 10 26.19 -10.83 -60.64
CA LEU A 10 26.90 -10.63 -59.37
C LEU A 10 25.87 -10.69 -58.22
N LEU A 11 25.82 -11.81 -57.49
CA LEU A 11 25.19 -11.90 -56.21
C LEU A 11 26.00 -11.09 -55.17
N SER A 12 25.57 -9.86 -54.88
CA SER A 12 26.06 -9.14 -53.72
C SER A 12 25.47 -9.82 -52.47
N SER A 13 26.32 -10.53 -51.73
CA SER A 13 25.99 -11.00 -50.38
C SER A 13 25.87 -9.78 -49.47
N GLY A 14 24.65 -9.21 -49.44
CA GLY A 14 24.28 -8.25 -48.43
C GLY A 14 24.33 -8.94 -47.06
N THR A 15 25.32 -8.66 -46.25
CA THR A 15 25.32 -8.94 -44.82
C THR A 15 24.12 -8.21 -44.25
N VAL A 16 23.05 -8.96 -43.95
CA VAL A 16 21.96 -8.45 -43.11
C VAL A 16 22.64 -8.09 -41.79
N ALA A 17 22.80 -6.80 -41.53
CA ALA A 17 23.23 -6.32 -40.24
C ALA A 17 22.21 -6.89 -39.23
N LYS A 18 22.62 -7.80 -38.34
CA LYS A 18 21.84 -8.24 -37.21
C LYS A 18 21.45 -6.97 -36.49
N SER A 19 20.15 -6.70 -36.41
CA SER A 19 19.66 -5.62 -35.52
C SER A 19 20.10 -6.02 -34.12
N ASP A 20 21.06 -5.30 -33.58
CA ASP A 20 21.64 -5.57 -32.27
C ASP A 20 20.71 -4.99 -31.17
N THR A 21 19.48 -5.50 -31.16
CA THR A 21 18.49 -5.14 -30.12
C THR A 21 18.84 -5.86 -28.84
N LEU A 22 18.94 -5.10 -27.75
CA LEU A 22 19.18 -5.65 -26.44
C LEU A 22 18.08 -6.67 -26.07
N LYS A 23 18.47 -7.86 -25.67
CA LYS A 23 17.54 -8.93 -25.29
C LYS A 23 16.83 -8.59 -23.97
N ALA A 24 15.54 -8.82 -23.93
CA ALA A 24 14.76 -8.80 -22.69
C ALA A 24 15.27 -9.88 -21.71
N TYR A 25 15.05 -9.64 -20.41
CA TYR A 25 15.52 -10.52 -19.34
C TYR A 25 14.43 -10.83 -18.33
N GLY A 26 14.22 -12.12 -18.04
CA GLY A 26 13.24 -12.59 -17.06
C GLY A 26 11.78 -12.34 -17.51
N ALA A 27 10.88 -12.28 -16.53
CA ALA A 27 9.48 -11.92 -16.79
C ALA A 27 9.35 -10.44 -17.13
N LEU A 28 8.42 -10.12 -18.03
CA LEU A 28 8.21 -8.77 -18.56
C LEU A 28 6.83 -8.23 -18.19
N PRO A 29 6.69 -6.90 -18.00
CA PRO A 29 5.40 -6.28 -17.80
C PRO A 29 4.56 -6.29 -19.07
N THR A 30 3.25 -6.48 -18.91
CA THR A 30 2.27 -6.15 -19.93
C THR A 30 2.09 -4.63 -20.03
N GLU A 31 1.47 -4.15 -21.12
CA GLU A 31 1.21 -2.72 -21.31
C GLU A 31 0.35 -2.12 -20.19
N ARG A 32 -0.68 -2.86 -19.70
CA ARG A 32 -1.51 -2.40 -18.57
C ARG A 32 -0.71 -2.28 -17.27
N GLN A 33 0.24 -3.20 -17.02
CA GLN A 33 1.12 -3.14 -15.84
C GLN A 33 2.11 -1.99 -15.94
N LEU A 34 2.65 -1.69 -17.12
CA LEU A 34 3.48 -0.50 -17.34
C LEU A 34 2.72 0.78 -17.03
N LYS A 35 1.52 0.95 -17.61
CA LYS A 35 0.66 2.12 -17.37
C LYS A 35 0.27 2.27 -15.90
N TRP A 36 0.08 1.15 -15.20
CA TRP A 36 -0.20 1.16 -13.77
C TRP A 36 1.05 1.57 -12.97
N GLN A 37 2.23 0.98 -13.22
CA GLN A 37 3.48 1.36 -12.53
C GLN A 37 3.87 2.83 -12.77
N GLU A 38 3.55 3.40 -13.94
CA GLU A 38 3.75 4.81 -14.23
C GLU A 38 2.88 5.75 -13.37
N MET A 39 1.79 5.25 -12.81
CA MET A 39 0.95 6.04 -11.88
C MET A 39 1.67 6.30 -10.56
N GLU A 40 2.47 5.36 -10.08
CA GLU A 40 3.22 5.40 -8.81
C GLU A 40 2.34 5.56 -7.56
N THR A 41 1.32 6.44 -7.60
CA THR A 41 0.48 6.77 -6.44
C THR A 41 -1.00 6.90 -6.80
N TYR A 42 -1.89 6.35 -5.97
CA TYR A 42 -3.34 6.50 -6.04
C TYR A 42 -3.97 6.27 -4.65
N CYS A 43 -5.27 6.48 -4.53
CA CYS A 43 -5.99 6.40 -3.26
C CYS A 43 -7.10 5.35 -3.29
N LEU A 44 -7.46 4.84 -2.12
CA LEU A 44 -8.56 3.91 -1.86
C LEU A 44 -9.51 4.53 -0.83
N ILE A 45 -10.82 4.63 -1.12
CA ILE A 45 -11.79 5.30 -0.25
C ILE A 45 -12.63 4.26 0.50
N HIS A 46 -12.56 4.27 1.84
CA HIS A 46 -13.39 3.47 2.72
C HIS A 46 -14.54 4.30 3.30
N TYR A 47 -15.75 4.05 2.83
CA TYR A 47 -16.94 4.78 3.26
C TYR A 47 -18.19 3.94 3.10
N THR A 48 -18.67 3.29 4.16
CA THR A 48 -19.84 2.41 4.21
C THR A 48 -20.61 2.63 5.53
N PRO A 49 -21.70 1.93 5.84
CA PRO A 49 -22.35 1.99 7.16
C PRO A 49 -21.40 1.78 8.34
N THR A 50 -20.27 1.09 8.14
CA THR A 50 -19.20 0.91 9.14
C THR A 50 -18.69 2.23 9.69
N THR A 51 -18.53 3.26 8.83
CA THR A 51 -18.16 4.64 9.24
C THR A 51 -19.16 5.20 10.27
N PHE A 52 -20.44 5.00 10.06
CA PHE A 52 -21.51 5.52 10.94
C PHE A 52 -21.65 4.75 12.24
N GLN A 53 -21.16 3.50 12.28
CA GLN A 53 -21.09 2.70 13.50
C GLN A 53 -19.84 2.99 14.33
N ASN A 54 -18.93 3.84 13.86
CA ASN A 54 -17.60 4.07 14.45
C ASN A 54 -16.84 2.75 14.68
N LYS A 55 -16.88 1.86 13.66
CA LYS A 55 -16.20 0.57 13.66
C LYS A 55 -15.11 0.54 12.60
N GLU A 56 -14.15 -0.34 12.79
CA GLU A 56 -13.11 -0.58 11.78
C GLU A 56 -13.51 -1.73 10.84
N TRP A 57 -14.22 -2.71 11.36
CA TRP A 57 -14.79 -3.82 10.59
C TRP A 57 -16.28 -3.90 10.85
N GLY A 58 -17.09 -3.62 9.84
CA GLY A 58 -18.54 -3.76 9.94
C GLY A 58 -18.96 -5.23 10.02
N TYR A 59 -19.89 -5.55 10.91
CA TYR A 59 -20.38 -6.92 11.11
C TYR A 59 -21.42 -7.36 10.07
N GLY A 60 -21.93 -6.43 9.25
CA GLY A 60 -23.00 -6.66 8.29
C GLY A 60 -24.40 -6.53 8.89
N ASP A 61 -24.51 -6.05 10.13
CA ASP A 61 -25.74 -5.90 10.89
C ASP A 61 -26.37 -4.50 10.80
N ALA A 62 -25.66 -3.54 10.20
CA ALA A 62 -26.14 -2.18 10.09
C ALA A 62 -27.42 -2.07 9.24
N GLN A 63 -28.41 -1.33 9.73
CA GLN A 63 -29.58 -1.03 8.92
C GLN A 63 -29.22 -0.04 7.81
N PRO A 64 -29.67 -0.23 6.55
CA PRO A 64 -29.40 0.71 5.45
C PRO A 64 -29.76 2.16 5.75
N ALA A 65 -30.76 2.39 6.60
CA ALA A 65 -31.18 3.71 7.04
C ALA A 65 -30.10 4.50 7.79
N LEU A 66 -29.10 3.83 8.36
CA LEU A 66 -27.96 4.46 9.01
C LEU A 66 -27.07 5.21 7.99
N PHE A 67 -26.99 4.72 6.76
CA PHE A 67 -26.15 5.32 5.72
C PHE A 67 -26.86 6.54 5.09
N ASN A 68 -26.68 7.70 5.71
CA ASN A 68 -27.30 8.95 5.27
C ASN A 68 -26.34 10.14 5.43
N PRO A 69 -25.29 10.25 4.60
CA PRO A 69 -24.37 11.37 4.68
C PRO A 69 -25.07 12.70 4.42
N SER A 70 -24.90 13.66 5.35
CA SER A 70 -25.58 14.96 5.33
C SER A 70 -24.97 15.97 4.34
N ALA A 71 -23.70 15.80 3.98
CA ALA A 71 -22.92 16.75 3.18
C ALA A 71 -21.92 16.04 2.25
N PHE A 72 -22.35 14.92 1.65
CA PHE A 72 -21.47 14.16 0.76
C PHE A 72 -20.96 15.00 -0.41
N ASP A 73 -19.64 15.06 -0.54
CA ASP A 73 -18.95 15.77 -1.62
C ASP A 73 -17.77 14.94 -2.15
N ALA A 74 -18.05 14.12 -3.17
CA ALA A 74 -17.02 13.35 -3.87
C ALA A 74 -15.94 14.23 -4.49
N ASN A 75 -16.28 15.48 -4.86
CA ASN A 75 -15.33 16.39 -5.50
C ASN A 75 -14.30 16.93 -4.48
N GLN A 76 -14.71 17.23 -3.24
CA GLN A 76 -13.78 17.62 -2.17
C GLN A 76 -12.73 16.51 -1.93
N ILE A 77 -13.17 15.24 -1.91
CA ILE A 77 -12.31 14.08 -1.71
C ILE A 77 -11.34 13.93 -2.89
N ALA A 78 -11.85 14.01 -4.13
CA ALA A 78 -11.04 13.89 -5.34
C ALA A 78 -10.04 15.06 -5.47
N GLN A 79 -10.43 16.29 -5.14
CA GLN A 79 -9.54 17.44 -5.13
C GLN A 79 -8.41 17.31 -4.12
N ALA A 80 -8.72 16.80 -2.91
CA ALA A 80 -7.71 16.56 -1.88
C ALA A 80 -6.68 15.51 -2.35
N ALA A 81 -7.13 14.40 -2.95
CA ALA A 81 -6.25 13.39 -3.52
C ALA A 81 -5.39 13.96 -4.67
N ALA A 82 -5.99 14.70 -5.61
CA ALA A 82 -5.26 15.33 -6.71
C ALA A 82 -4.21 16.35 -6.22
N ALA A 83 -4.55 17.15 -5.19
CA ALA A 83 -3.62 18.07 -4.55
C ALA A 83 -2.46 17.35 -3.85
N GLY A 84 -2.70 16.11 -3.35
CA GLY A 84 -1.68 15.20 -2.85
C GLY A 84 -0.76 14.61 -3.93
N GLY A 85 -1.02 14.88 -5.22
CA GLY A 85 -0.25 14.33 -6.34
C GLY A 85 -0.65 12.92 -6.74
N PHE A 86 -1.76 12.40 -6.21
CA PHE A 86 -2.28 11.07 -6.56
C PHE A 86 -2.89 11.08 -7.96
N ARG A 87 -2.71 9.98 -8.69
CA ARG A 87 -3.11 9.88 -10.11
C ARG A 87 -4.32 8.98 -10.36
N GLY A 88 -4.83 8.39 -9.31
CA GLY A 88 -5.99 7.51 -9.36
C GLY A 88 -6.75 7.49 -8.05
N LEU A 89 -8.02 7.05 -8.12
CA LEU A 89 -8.88 6.92 -6.99
C LEU A 89 -9.73 5.66 -7.13
N ILE A 90 -9.72 4.81 -6.11
CA ILE A 90 -10.47 3.55 -6.06
C ILE A 90 -11.64 3.72 -5.08
N SER A 91 -12.86 3.50 -5.56
CA SER A 91 -14.02 3.40 -4.69
C SER A 91 -14.09 1.99 -4.09
N VAL A 92 -14.13 1.87 -2.77
CA VAL A 92 -14.57 0.64 -2.10
C VAL A 92 -16.08 0.52 -2.32
N ALA A 93 -16.45 -0.06 -3.46
CA ALA A 93 -17.87 -0.17 -3.86
C ALA A 93 -18.68 -1.06 -2.89
N LYS A 94 -18.04 -2.09 -2.33
CA LYS A 94 -18.56 -2.93 -1.26
C LYS A 94 -17.40 -3.39 -0.38
N HIS A 95 -17.45 -3.11 0.93
CA HIS A 95 -16.52 -3.66 1.92
C HIS A 95 -17.04 -4.96 2.52
N HIS A 96 -16.37 -5.52 3.52
CA HIS A 96 -16.75 -6.78 4.19
C HIS A 96 -18.11 -6.74 4.88
N ASP A 97 -18.63 -5.54 5.23
CA ASP A 97 -19.98 -5.36 5.77
C ASP A 97 -21.10 -5.69 4.77
N GLY A 98 -20.76 -5.86 3.49
CA GLY A 98 -21.68 -6.27 2.43
C GLY A 98 -22.51 -5.14 1.81
N PHE A 99 -22.42 -3.89 2.34
CA PHE A 99 -23.21 -2.78 1.82
C PHE A 99 -22.70 -2.29 0.47
N CYS A 100 -23.57 -2.31 -0.55
CA CYS A 100 -23.22 -1.89 -1.90
C CYS A 100 -23.47 -0.38 -2.09
N LEU A 101 -22.44 0.38 -2.44
CA LEU A 101 -22.53 1.84 -2.69
C LEU A 101 -23.14 2.22 -4.05
N TRP A 102 -23.66 1.26 -4.78
CA TRP A 102 -24.39 1.44 -6.05
C TRP A 102 -25.71 0.67 -6.02
N PRO A 103 -26.71 1.02 -6.87
CA PRO A 103 -28.00 0.35 -6.91
C PRO A 103 -27.89 -1.02 -7.62
N THR A 104 -27.20 -1.97 -6.97
CA THR A 104 -27.01 -3.34 -7.48
C THR A 104 -28.36 -4.08 -7.58
N LYS A 105 -28.43 -5.02 -8.53
CA LYS A 105 -29.58 -5.93 -8.68
C LYS A 105 -29.39 -7.25 -7.91
N SER A 106 -28.22 -7.46 -7.30
CA SER A 106 -27.86 -8.76 -6.68
C SER A 106 -28.35 -8.89 -5.23
N THR A 107 -28.57 -7.77 -4.54
CA THR A 107 -29.00 -7.70 -3.14
C THR A 107 -29.79 -6.43 -2.89
N SER A 108 -30.68 -6.45 -1.88
CA SER A 108 -31.34 -5.26 -1.36
C SER A 108 -30.48 -4.46 -0.36
N TYR A 109 -29.38 -5.03 0.13
CA TYR A 109 -28.47 -4.36 1.07
C TYR A 109 -27.53 -3.42 0.31
N SER A 110 -28.08 -2.27 -0.07
CA SER A 110 -27.40 -1.30 -0.92
C SER A 110 -27.88 0.12 -0.66
N ILE A 111 -27.20 1.07 -1.29
CA ILE A 111 -27.54 2.50 -1.24
C ILE A 111 -29.00 2.78 -1.68
N ALA A 112 -29.59 1.91 -2.49
CA ALA A 112 -30.99 2.03 -2.90
C ALA A 112 -31.98 1.84 -1.73
N ALA A 113 -31.58 1.15 -0.66
CA ALA A 113 -32.35 0.99 0.55
C ALA A 113 -32.05 2.06 1.62
N SER A 114 -31.09 2.95 1.39
CA SER A 114 -30.76 4.06 2.29
C SER A 114 -31.65 5.28 2.02
N PRO A 115 -31.86 6.18 3.01
CA PRO A 115 -32.58 7.44 2.79
C PRO A 115 -31.77 8.46 1.98
N TRP A 116 -30.48 8.23 1.78
CA TRP A 116 -29.63 9.15 1.02
C TRP A 116 -30.14 9.30 -0.40
N LYS A 117 -30.36 10.56 -0.84
CA LYS A 117 -30.96 10.93 -2.13
C LYS A 117 -32.28 10.19 -2.42
N ASN A 118 -33.06 9.88 -1.35
CA ASN A 118 -34.31 9.12 -1.43
C ASN A 118 -34.17 7.76 -2.13
N GLY A 119 -33.05 7.03 -1.87
CA GLY A 119 -32.74 5.74 -2.47
C GLY A 119 -32.37 5.77 -3.96
N LYS A 120 -32.15 6.96 -4.53
CA LYS A 120 -31.80 7.13 -5.96
C LYS A 120 -30.32 7.46 -6.17
N GLY A 121 -29.51 7.39 -5.12
CA GLY A 121 -28.07 7.67 -5.19
C GLY A 121 -27.29 6.53 -5.85
N ASP A 122 -26.16 6.89 -6.45
CA ASP A 122 -25.12 5.99 -6.92
C ASP A 122 -23.77 6.63 -6.54
N MET A 123 -23.22 6.22 -5.41
CA MET A 123 -22.01 6.83 -4.86
C MET A 123 -20.77 6.45 -5.67
N VAL A 124 -20.73 5.24 -6.23
CA VAL A 124 -19.65 4.80 -7.12
C VAL A 124 -19.57 5.70 -8.35
N LYS A 125 -20.73 6.04 -8.93
CA LYS A 125 -20.81 6.97 -10.06
C LYS A 125 -20.34 8.37 -9.68
N GLU A 126 -20.72 8.88 -8.51
CA GLU A 126 -20.29 10.21 -8.05
C GLU A 126 -18.79 10.28 -7.80
N PHE A 127 -18.19 9.24 -7.23
CA PHE A 127 -16.74 9.12 -7.11
C PHE A 127 -16.06 9.06 -8.49
N MET A 128 -16.59 8.26 -9.41
CA MET A 128 -16.05 8.17 -10.78
C MET A 128 -16.05 9.52 -11.48
N GLU A 129 -17.19 10.23 -11.47
CA GLU A 129 -17.30 11.54 -12.10
C GLU A 129 -16.39 12.60 -11.48
N ALA A 130 -16.29 12.62 -10.13
CA ALA A 130 -15.38 13.51 -9.42
C ALA A 130 -13.91 13.22 -9.73
N THR A 131 -13.55 11.94 -9.80
CA THR A 131 -12.20 11.48 -10.15
C THR A 131 -11.79 11.97 -11.54
N HIS A 132 -12.65 11.78 -12.53
CA HIS A 132 -12.38 12.21 -13.90
C HIS A 132 -12.30 13.74 -14.04
N ARG A 133 -13.20 14.48 -13.34
CA ARG A 133 -13.12 15.96 -13.32
C ARG A 133 -11.79 16.50 -12.80
N ASN A 134 -11.14 15.74 -11.91
CA ASN A 134 -9.84 16.11 -11.36
C ASN A 134 -8.65 15.46 -12.10
N GLY A 135 -8.87 14.95 -13.32
CA GLY A 135 -7.81 14.41 -14.19
C GLY A 135 -7.18 13.10 -13.72
N MET A 136 -7.82 12.39 -12.80
CA MET A 136 -7.36 11.12 -12.26
C MET A 136 -8.05 9.93 -12.93
N LYS A 137 -7.44 8.75 -12.80
CA LYS A 137 -8.02 7.47 -13.25
C LYS A 137 -8.88 6.86 -12.16
N PHE A 138 -9.99 6.23 -12.55
CA PHE A 138 -10.92 5.60 -11.61
C PHE A 138 -10.73 4.08 -11.56
N GLY A 139 -10.90 3.50 -10.37
CA GLY A 139 -10.89 2.06 -10.12
C GLY A 139 -11.96 1.67 -9.10
N VAL A 140 -12.21 0.38 -8.96
CA VAL A 140 -13.18 -0.16 -8.02
C VAL A 140 -12.61 -1.31 -7.21
N TYR A 141 -13.01 -1.37 -5.94
CA TYR A 141 -12.78 -2.47 -5.01
C TYR A 141 -14.10 -3.19 -4.76
N LEU A 142 -14.08 -4.52 -4.81
CA LEU A 142 -15.21 -5.36 -4.48
C LEU A 142 -14.78 -6.45 -3.49
N SER A 143 -15.24 -6.36 -2.24
CA SER A 143 -14.94 -7.38 -1.23
C SER A 143 -15.49 -8.74 -1.63
N ALA A 144 -14.63 -9.75 -1.57
CA ALA A 144 -15.02 -11.15 -1.70
C ALA A 144 -15.83 -11.61 -0.47
N TRP A 145 -15.41 -11.21 0.73
CA TRP A 145 -16.15 -11.49 1.94
C TRP A 145 -17.38 -10.58 2.07
N ASP A 146 -18.52 -11.17 2.44
CA ASP A 146 -19.77 -10.47 2.68
C ASP A 146 -20.37 -10.97 4.00
N ARG A 147 -20.31 -10.13 5.00
CA ARG A 147 -20.79 -10.45 6.36
C ARG A 147 -22.30 -10.26 6.51
N HIS A 148 -22.97 -9.66 5.51
CA HIS A 148 -24.42 -9.44 5.52
C HIS A 148 -25.19 -10.54 4.83
N ASP A 149 -24.75 -10.97 3.63
CA ASP A 149 -25.54 -11.83 2.76
C ASP A 149 -25.73 -13.24 3.33
N GLU A 150 -26.99 -13.65 3.50
CA GLU A 150 -27.35 -14.99 4.00
C GLU A 150 -26.86 -16.12 3.10
N ARG A 151 -26.65 -15.84 1.80
CA ARG A 151 -26.15 -16.83 0.82
C ARG A 151 -24.64 -17.03 0.90
N TYR A 152 -23.89 -16.18 1.65
CA TYR A 152 -22.43 -16.29 1.74
C TYR A 152 -22.00 -17.71 2.10
N GLY A 153 -21.06 -18.26 1.34
CA GLY A 153 -20.58 -19.65 1.47
C GLY A 153 -21.36 -20.65 0.61
N THR A 154 -22.39 -20.22 -0.16
CA THR A 154 -23.12 -21.07 -1.10
C THR A 154 -22.78 -20.69 -2.55
N PRO A 155 -23.01 -21.57 -3.55
CA PRO A 155 -22.83 -21.22 -4.97
C PRO A 155 -23.62 -20.00 -5.41
N ALA A 156 -24.82 -19.79 -4.87
CA ALA A 156 -25.67 -18.63 -5.19
C ALA A 156 -25.01 -17.28 -4.84
N TYR A 157 -24.19 -17.23 -3.78
CA TYR A 157 -23.45 -16.01 -3.49
C TYR A 157 -22.28 -15.79 -4.47
N ALA A 158 -21.56 -16.84 -4.86
CA ALA A 158 -20.50 -16.71 -5.87
C ALA A 158 -21.05 -16.15 -7.20
N ASP A 159 -22.27 -16.54 -7.59
CA ASP A 159 -22.96 -15.99 -8.76
C ASP A 159 -23.40 -14.53 -8.54
N ALA A 160 -23.90 -14.19 -7.34
CA ALA A 160 -24.22 -12.81 -6.98
C ALA A 160 -22.97 -11.91 -7.00
N TYR A 161 -21.83 -12.40 -6.50
CA TYR A 161 -20.53 -11.69 -6.56
C TYR A 161 -20.12 -11.41 -8.01
N ARG A 162 -20.23 -12.40 -8.91
CA ARG A 162 -19.93 -12.23 -10.34
C ARG A 162 -20.90 -11.26 -11.03
N GLN A 163 -22.16 -11.24 -10.61
CA GLN A 163 -23.13 -10.23 -11.08
C GLN A 163 -22.71 -8.83 -10.63
N GLN A 164 -22.37 -8.62 -9.34
CA GLN A 164 -21.84 -7.37 -8.81
C GLN A 164 -20.60 -6.91 -9.60
N LEU A 165 -19.65 -7.81 -9.80
CA LEU A 165 -18.44 -7.54 -10.59
C LEU A 165 -18.79 -7.13 -12.02
N THR A 166 -19.74 -7.81 -12.68
CA THR A 166 -20.18 -7.47 -14.04
C THR A 166 -20.80 -6.08 -14.09
N GLU A 167 -21.64 -5.72 -13.13
CA GLU A 167 -22.24 -4.40 -13.01
C GLU A 167 -21.16 -3.31 -12.87
N LEU A 168 -20.17 -3.52 -11.98
CA LEU A 168 -19.08 -2.56 -11.76
C LEU A 168 -18.17 -2.43 -12.98
N MET A 169 -17.86 -3.53 -13.66
CA MET A 169 -17.02 -3.50 -14.87
C MET A 169 -17.72 -2.89 -16.07
N SER A 170 -19.06 -2.80 -16.08
CA SER A 170 -19.83 -2.34 -17.24
C SER A 170 -20.31 -0.90 -17.14
N ASN A 171 -20.57 -0.38 -15.92
CA ASN A 171 -21.38 0.83 -15.76
C ASN A 171 -20.59 2.12 -15.45
N TYR A 172 -19.27 2.02 -15.18
CA TYR A 172 -18.48 3.15 -14.67
C TYR A 172 -17.32 3.58 -15.57
N GLY A 173 -17.46 3.32 -16.88
CA GLY A 173 -16.48 3.72 -17.89
C GLY A 173 -15.15 2.96 -17.77
N PRO A 174 -14.06 3.51 -18.33
CA PRO A 174 -12.75 2.87 -18.26
C PRO A 174 -12.19 2.84 -16.82
N LEU A 175 -11.82 1.65 -16.35
CA LEU A 175 -11.21 1.44 -15.05
C LEU A 175 -9.70 1.16 -15.19
N PHE A 176 -8.89 1.70 -14.27
CA PHE A 176 -7.47 1.35 -14.25
C PHE A 176 -7.21 0.07 -13.43
N THR A 177 -8.09 -0.26 -12.48
CA THR A 177 -7.95 -1.46 -11.64
C THR A 177 -9.30 -2.03 -11.22
N SER A 178 -9.34 -3.37 -11.09
CA SER A 178 -10.33 -4.14 -10.33
C SER A 178 -9.61 -4.74 -9.13
N TRP A 179 -10.01 -4.32 -7.94
CA TRP A 179 -9.33 -4.64 -6.68
C TRP A 179 -10.13 -5.68 -5.88
N HIS A 180 -9.51 -6.82 -5.61
CA HIS A 180 -10.12 -7.97 -4.92
C HIS A 180 -9.37 -8.26 -3.62
N ASP A 181 -10.07 -8.17 -2.50
CA ASP A 181 -9.49 -8.44 -1.18
C ASP A 181 -9.21 -9.94 -0.97
N GLY A 182 -8.10 -10.24 -0.32
CA GLY A 182 -7.76 -11.61 0.10
C GLY A 182 -8.54 -12.07 1.33
N ALA A 183 -9.13 -11.16 2.12
CA ALA A 183 -9.98 -11.52 3.24
C ALA A 183 -11.29 -12.14 2.75
N ASN A 184 -11.56 -13.36 3.17
CA ASN A 184 -12.80 -14.04 2.84
C ASN A 184 -13.12 -15.14 3.87
N GLY A 185 -14.27 -15.00 4.53
CA GLY A 185 -14.75 -15.92 5.55
C GLY A 185 -14.35 -15.56 6.98
N GLY A 186 -15.30 -15.70 7.87
CA GLY A 186 -15.19 -15.37 9.28
C GLY A 186 -16.56 -15.16 9.91
N ASP A 187 -16.59 -14.42 11.02
CA ASP A 187 -17.83 -14.07 11.73
C ASP A 187 -18.63 -13.03 10.94
N GLY A 188 -19.95 -13.11 11.02
CA GLY A 188 -20.83 -12.16 10.35
C GLY A 188 -22.31 -12.30 10.77
N PHE A 189 -23.12 -11.34 10.35
CA PHE A 189 -24.56 -11.30 10.57
C PHE A 189 -25.31 -12.33 9.69
N TYR A 190 -24.90 -12.47 8.44
CA TYR A 190 -25.42 -13.45 7.47
C TYR A 190 -26.95 -13.55 7.43
N GLY A 191 -27.63 -12.40 7.33
CA GLY A 191 -29.09 -12.34 7.29
C GLY A 191 -29.80 -12.68 8.60
N GLY A 192 -29.12 -12.53 9.75
CA GLY A 192 -29.62 -12.90 11.08
C GLY A 192 -29.25 -14.32 11.51
N HIS A 193 -28.50 -15.06 10.67
CA HIS A 193 -27.92 -16.37 10.99
C HIS A 193 -26.47 -16.20 11.49
N GLU A 194 -26.31 -15.43 12.57
CA GLU A 194 -25.03 -15.07 13.13
C GLU A 194 -24.11 -16.28 13.33
N GLY A 195 -22.84 -16.09 13.07
CA GLY A 195 -21.85 -17.14 13.27
C GLY A 195 -20.66 -17.05 12.32
N LYS A 196 -19.86 -18.10 12.29
CA LYS A 196 -18.66 -18.20 11.49
C LYS A 196 -18.92 -19.01 10.23
N ARG A 197 -18.65 -18.40 9.06
CA ARG A 197 -18.70 -19.10 7.77
C ARG A 197 -17.31 -19.19 7.16
N ILE A 198 -16.90 -20.41 6.83
CA ILE A 198 -15.61 -20.70 6.18
C ILE A 198 -15.91 -21.30 4.81
N ILE A 199 -15.24 -20.77 3.78
CA ILE A 199 -15.33 -21.28 2.42
C ILE A 199 -14.06 -22.02 2.03
N ASP A 200 -14.11 -22.91 1.05
CA ASP A 200 -12.90 -23.36 0.37
C ASP A 200 -12.41 -22.25 -0.55
N ARG A 201 -11.49 -21.42 -0.04
CA ARG A 201 -10.94 -20.26 -0.74
C ARG A 201 -10.33 -20.63 -2.09
N THR A 202 -9.88 -21.87 -2.27
CA THR A 202 -9.19 -22.32 -3.48
C THR A 202 -10.15 -22.56 -4.66
N THR A 203 -11.41 -22.88 -4.38
CA THR A 203 -12.37 -23.28 -5.42
C THR A 203 -13.62 -22.41 -5.47
N TYR A 204 -14.01 -21.79 -4.39
CA TYR A 204 -15.31 -21.14 -4.22
C TYR A 204 -15.62 -20.07 -5.28
N TYR A 205 -14.66 -19.17 -5.55
CA TYR A 205 -14.86 -18.09 -6.50
C TYR A 205 -14.46 -18.44 -7.94
N GLU A 206 -13.82 -19.58 -8.17
CA GLU A 206 -13.30 -19.98 -9.48
C GLU A 206 -12.59 -18.79 -10.16
N TRP A 207 -11.62 -18.18 -9.42
CA TRP A 207 -11.01 -16.90 -9.78
C TRP A 207 -10.44 -16.88 -11.19
N HIS A 208 -9.68 -17.90 -11.58
CA HIS A 208 -9.03 -17.98 -12.90
C HIS A 208 -10.02 -18.34 -14.01
N GLU A 209 -10.98 -19.20 -13.70
CA GLU A 209 -11.88 -19.82 -14.70
C GLU A 209 -13.11 -18.96 -14.99
N LYS A 210 -13.66 -18.27 -13.96
CA LYS A 210 -14.94 -17.56 -14.10
C LYS A 210 -14.90 -16.10 -13.67
N THR A 211 -14.22 -15.78 -12.58
CA THR A 211 -14.34 -14.43 -11.97
C THR A 211 -13.45 -13.41 -12.67
N TRP A 212 -12.13 -13.63 -12.76
CA TRP A 212 -11.24 -12.70 -13.45
C TRP A 212 -11.45 -12.59 -14.96
N PRO A 213 -11.91 -13.62 -15.68
CA PRO A 213 -12.32 -13.47 -17.08
C PRO A 213 -13.38 -12.39 -17.32
N ILE A 214 -14.26 -12.09 -16.35
CA ILE A 214 -15.21 -10.96 -16.44
C ILE A 214 -14.45 -9.64 -16.58
N VAL A 215 -13.46 -9.41 -15.71
CA VAL A 215 -12.62 -8.19 -15.76
C VAL A 215 -11.86 -8.13 -17.08
N ARG A 216 -11.21 -9.22 -17.49
CA ARG A 216 -10.45 -9.27 -18.75
C ARG A 216 -11.29 -8.96 -19.98
N LYS A 217 -12.54 -9.43 -19.99
CA LYS A 217 -13.47 -9.20 -21.10
C LYS A 217 -14.00 -7.77 -21.15
N LEU A 218 -14.40 -7.23 -20.00
CA LEU A 218 -15.10 -5.94 -19.92
C LEU A 218 -14.14 -4.75 -19.76
N GLN A 219 -12.98 -4.97 -19.09
CA GLN A 219 -11.96 -3.96 -18.81
C GLN A 219 -10.55 -4.48 -19.14
N PRO A 220 -10.21 -4.74 -20.43
CA PRO A 220 -8.96 -5.39 -20.82
C PRO A 220 -7.69 -4.60 -20.43
N GLN A 221 -7.82 -3.29 -20.21
CA GLN A 221 -6.72 -2.42 -19.79
C GLN A 221 -6.59 -2.27 -18.27
N ALA A 222 -7.59 -2.72 -17.49
CA ALA A 222 -7.50 -2.69 -16.04
C ALA A 222 -6.53 -3.75 -15.53
N VAL A 223 -5.69 -3.39 -14.56
CA VAL A 223 -4.94 -4.36 -13.78
C VAL A 223 -5.86 -4.99 -12.73
N ILE A 224 -5.61 -6.25 -12.42
CA ILE A 224 -6.31 -6.98 -11.36
C ILE A 224 -5.37 -7.07 -10.16
N PHE A 225 -5.81 -6.52 -9.04
CA PHE A 225 -5.16 -6.66 -7.74
C PHE A 225 -5.76 -7.83 -6.96
N SER A 226 -4.91 -8.57 -6.32
CA SER A 226 -5.19 -9.34 -5.12
C SER A 226 -3.90 -9.53 -4.32
N ASP A 227 -3.96 -10.23 -3.19
CA ASP A 227 -2.78 -10.54 -2.38
C ASP A 227 -1.69 -11.32 -3.15
N ILE A 228 -2.04 -11.94 -4.29
CA ILE A 228 -1.12 -12.74 -5.11
C ILE A 228 -0.98 -12.32 -6.57
N GLY A 229 -1.73 -11.35 -7.02
CA GLY A 229 -1.83 -11.00 -8.44
C GLY A 229 -3.24 -11.17 -8.99
N PRO A 230 -3.45 -11.39 -10.29
CA PRO A 230 -2.48 -11.82 -11.32
C PRO A 230 -1.64 -10.70 -11.95
N ASP A 231 -2.01 -9.42 -11.78
CA ASP A 231 -1.25 -8.32 -12.40
C ASP A 231 -0.36 -7.58 -11.39
N MET A 232 -0.81 -7.41 -10.17
CA MET A 232 -0.09 -6.81 -9.07
C MET A 232 -0.44 -7.49 -7.76
N ARG A 233 0.50 -7.54 -6.81
CA ARG A 233 0.34 -8.23 -5.54
C ARG A 233 0.31 -7.26 -4.38
N TRP A 234 -0.34 -7.64 -3.31
CA TRP A 234 -0.17 -6.99 -2.01
C TRP A 234 1.27 -7.14 -1.51
N VAL A 235 1.80 -6.08 -0.91
CA VAL A 235 3.15 -6.08 -0.33
C VAL A 235 3.27 -6.92 0.95
N GLY A 236 2.15 -7.38 1.53
CA GLY A 236 2.14 -8.23 2.72
C GLY A 236 2.09 -7.49 4.06
N ASN A 237 1.99 -6.16 4.04
CA ASN A 237 1.82 -5.32 5.23
C ASN A 237 1.02 -4.07 4.89
N GLU A 238 0.40 -3.45 5.92
CA GLU A 238 -0.35 -2.20 5.82
C GLU A 238 0.43 -0.99 6.38
N ARG A 239 1.74 -1.14 6.55
CA ARG A 239 2.64 -0.03 6.90
C ARG A 239 3.04 0.78 5.67
N GLY A 240 2.79 0.24 4.47
CA GLY A 240 3.12 0.86 3.20
C GLY A 240 4.59 0.70 2.79
N TYR A 241 5.27 -0.37 3.21
CA TYR A 241 6.69 -0.57 2.98
C TYR A 241 6.97 -1.81 2.12
N ALA A 242 7.62 -1.62 0.99
CA ALA A 242 8.31 -2.68 0.28
C ALA A 242 9.68 -2.95 0.93
N ALA A 243 10.22 -4.15 0.76
CA ALA A 243 11.56 -4.49 1.25
C ALA A 243 12.66 -3.64 0.61
N GLU A 244 13.80 -3.54 1.29
CA GLU A 244 15.01 -2.86 0.75
C GLU A 244 15.40 -3.46 -0.60
N THR A 245 15.42 -4.79 -0.71
CA THR A 245 15.53 -5.51 -1.98
C THR A 245 14.14 -5.86 -2.47
N SER A 246 13.70 -5.23 -3.56
CA SER A 246 12.34 -5.41 -4.10
C SER A 246 12.38 -5.75 -5.59
N TRP A 247 11.69 -6.84 -5.94
CA TRP A 247 11.58 -7.34 -7.32
C TRP A 247 10.13 -7.27 -7.78
N ALA A 248 9.95 -6.79 -9.00
CA ALA A 248 8.64 -6.82 -9.65
C ALA A 248 8.27 -8.23 -10.14
N THR A 249 9.26 -9.10 -10.29
CA THR A 249 9.04 -10.51 -10.61
C THR A 249 8.61 -11.31 -9.37
N PHE A 250 7.68 -12.25 -9.55
CA PHE A 250 7.09 -13.02 -8.47
C PHE A 250 6.56 -14.38 -8.95
N THR A 251 6.63 -15.41 -8.09
CA THR A 251 6.03 -16.73 -8.32
C THR A 251 4.99 -16.99 -7.24
N PRO A 252 3.70 -16.75 -7.49
CA PRO A 252 2.65 -17.05 -6.51
C PRO A 252 2.65 -18.53 -6.13
N ILE A 253 2.59 -18.83 -4.83
CA ILE A 253 2.51 -20.18 -4.29
C ILE A 253 1.17 -20.34 -3.57
N GLY A 254 0.34 -21.27 -4.02
CA GLY A 254 -0.92 -21.59 -3.38
C GLY A 254 -0.73 -22.53 -2.19
N LEU A 255 -1.67 -22.46 -1.26
CA LEU A 255 -1.67 -23.35 -0.09
C LEU A 255 -1.70 -24.82 -0.50
N ASN A 256 -0.86 -25.64 0.15
CA ASN A 256 -0.79 -27.09 -0.08
C ASN A 256 -0.52 -27.48 -1.55
N GLY A 257 0.26 -26.68 -2.30
CA GLY A 257 0.61 -26.95 -3.69
C GLY A 257 -0.54 -26.75 -4.70
N LYS A 258 -1.67 -26.19 -4.27
CA LYS A 258 -2.77 -25.80 -5.16
C LYS A 258 -2.43 -24.51 -5.93
N VAL A 259 -3.26 -24.16 -6.90
CA VAL A 259 -3.13 -22.88 -7.61
C VAL A 259 -3.35 -21.73 -6.63
N ALA A 260 -2.47 -20.74 -6.67
CA ALA A 260 -2.57 -19.55 -5.82
C ALA A 260 -3.80 -18.71 -6.22
N VAL A 261 -4.62 -18.34 -5.24
CA VAL A 261 -5.82 -17.52 -5.40
C VAL A 261 -5.96 -16.58 -4.20
N PRO A 262 -6.74 -15.49 -4.29
CA PRO A 262 -6.94 -14.56 -3.20
C PRO A 262 -7.35 -15.24 -1.89
N GLY A 263 -6.65 -14.92 -0.80
CA GLY A 263 -6.87 -15.49 0.52
C GLY A 263 -6.44 -16.95 0.71
N ALA A 264 -5.85 -17.59 -0.30
CA ALA A 264 -5.37 -18.98 -0.25
C ALA A 264 -3.97 -19.10 -0.86
N THR A 265 -3.05 -18.32 -0.34
CA THR A 265 -1.65 -18.26 -0.78
C THR A 265 -0.70 -18.28 0.41
N GLU A 266 0.53 -18.73 0.15
CA GLU A 266 1.64 -18.52 1.06
C GLU A 266 2.20 -17.12 0.82
N SER A 267 2.20 -16.28 1.84
CA SER A 267 2.64 -14.87 1.75
C SER A 267 4.17 -14.71 1.83
N HIS A 268 4.93 -15.76 1.51
CA HIS A 268 6.38 -15.68 1.46
C HIS A 268 6.80 -14.67 0.38
N ASN A 269 7.84 -13.91 0.63
CA ASN A 269 8.42 -12.95 -0.31
C ASN A 269 7.45 -11.88 -0.85
N ALA A 270 6.30 -11.62 -0.20
CA ALA A 270 5.37 -10.59 -0.65
C ALA A 270 6.04 -9.20 -0.65
N GLU A 271 6.85 -8.87 0.39
CA GLU A 271 7.58 -7.60 0.47
C GLU A 271 8.76 -7.51 -0.51
N THR A 272 9.46 -8.63 -0.76
CA THR A 272 10.67 -8.68 -1.57
C THR A 272 10.42 -8.97 -3.05
N GLY A 273 9.36 -9.72 -3.37
CA GLY A 273 9.27 -10.41 -4.65
C GLY A 273 10.36 -11.47 -4.80
N ASP A 274 10.44 -12.06 -5.98
CA ASP A 274 11.40 -13.12 -6.30
C ASP A 274 12.36 -12.65 -7.40
N ARG A 275 13.69 -12.71 -7.16
CA ARG A 275 14.71 -12.31 -8.15
C ARG A 275 14.50 -12.94 -9.54
N ASN A 276 14.09 -14.19 -9.57
CA ASN A 276 13.82 -14.97 -10.77
C ASN A 276 12.37 -15.44 -10.83
N GLY A 277 11.44 -14.61 -10.37
CA GLY A 277 10.02 -14.92 -10.38
C GLY A 277 9.49 -15.19 -11.79
N LYS A 278 8.54 -16.12 -11.87
CA LYS A 278 7.99 -16.60 -13.15
C LYS A 278 7.17 -15.53 -13.88
N TYR A 279 6.55 -14.61 -13.14
CA TYR A 279 5.65 -13.60 -13.68
C TYR A 279 6.07 -12.19 -13.26
N TRP A 280 5.68 -11.19 -14.05
CA TRP A 280 5.76 -9.79 -13.64
C TRP A 280 4.54 -9.45 -12.81
N ILE A 281 4.69 -9.41 -11.50
CA ILE A 281 3.61 -9.10 -10.53
C ILE A 281 4.20 -8.14 -9.47
N PRO A 282 4.35 -6.85 -9.81
CA PRO A 282 4.92 -5.86 -8.92
C PRO A 282 4.05 -5.63 -7.69
N ALA A 283 4.66 -5.14 -6.61
CA ALA A 283 3.96 -4.91 -5.36
C ALA A 283 3.14 -3.62 -5.36
N GLU A 284 1.99 -3.66 -4.70
CA GLU A 284 1.25 -2.52 -4.20
C GLU A 284 1.43 -2.41 -2.69
N CYS A 285 1.72 -1.19 -2.20
CA CYS A 285 1.77 -0.86 -0.80
C CYS A 285 0.50 -0.09 -0.44
N ASP A 286 -0.49 -0.78 0.08
CA ASP A 286 -1.69 -0.18 0.62
C ASP A 286 -1.46 0.20 2.09
N VAL A 287 -1.84 1.42 2.44
CA VAL A 287 -1.60 1.99 3.76
C VAL A 287 -2.69 3.03 4.07
N PRO A 288 -3.32 2.98 5.25
CA PRO A 288 -4.29 4.01 5.61
C PRO A 288 -3.60 5.34 5.94
N GLN A 289 -4.22 6.46 5.57
CA GLN A 289 -3.77 7.81 5.97
C GLN A 289 -3.91 8.02 7.49
N ARG A 290 -4.88 7.37 8.10
CA ARG A 290 -5.16 7.33 9.55
C ARG A 290 -4.61 6.06 10.19
N PRO A 291 -4.76 5.84 11.49
CA PRO A 291 -4.39 4.57 12.12
C PRO A 291 -5.12 3.36 11.55
N GLY A 292 -6.40 3.53 11.15
CA GLY A 292 -7.24 2.51 10.53
C GLY A 292 -7.74 2.94 9.15
N TRP A 293 -8.57 2.07 8.53
CA TRP A 293 -9.13 2.26 7.19
C TRP A 293 -10.38 3.12 7.18
N PHE A 294 -11.18 3.08 8.26
CA PHE A 294 -12.39 3.89 8.41
C PHE A 294 -12.13 5.12 9.29
N TYR A 295 -13.04 6.08 9.20
CA TYR A 295 -12.97 7.30 9.98
C TYR A 295 -13.37 7.07 11.44
N HIS A 296 -12.56 7.58 12.34
CA HIS A 296 -12.83 7.70 13.77
C HIS A 296 -12.45 9.11 14.22
N ALA A 297 -13.38 9.86 14.80
CA ALA A 297 -13.14 11.24 15.23
C ALA A 297 -11.97 11.36 16.24
N GLU A 298 -11.84 10.38 17.12
CA GLU A 298 -10.74 10.28 18.10
C GLU A 298 -9.35 10.12 17.46
N GLN A 299 -9.29 9.87 16.16
CA GLN A 299 -8.02 9.74 15.39
C GLN A 299 -7.65 10.99 14.61
N ASP A 300 -8.41 12.09 14.70
CA ASP A 300 -8.16 13.31 13.92
C ASP A 300 -6.75 13.90 14.16
N SER A 301 -6.24 13.78 15.39
CA SER A 301 -4.86 14.18 15.74
C SER A 301 -3.79 13.21 15.24
N ARG A 302 -4.16 12.04 14.73
CA ARG A 302 -3.25 10.96 14.32
C ARG A 302 -3.20 10.74 12.80
N VAL A 303 -3.74 11.65 12.03
CA VAL A 303 -3.57 11.69 10.57
C VAL A 303 -2.07 11.77 10.25
N LYS A 304 -1.58 10.89 9.39
CA LYS A 304 -0.16 10.89 9.00
C LYS A 304 0.25 12.25 8.45
N THR A 305 1.33 12.79 8.98
CA THR A 305 1.93 14.04 8.55
C THR A 305 2.53 13.92 7.15
N PRO A 306 2.79 15.03 6.44
CA PRO A 306 3.46 15.01 5.14
C PRO A 306 4.82 14.31 5.18
N ASN A 307 5.55 14.39 6.29
CA ASN A 307 6.85 13.74 6.46
C ASN A 307 6.70 12.22 6.61
N GLU A 308 5.71 11.74 7.36
CA GLU A 308 5.40 10.32 7.46
C GLU A 308 4.93 9.75 6.11
N LEU A 309 4.08 10.49 5.37
CA LEU A 309 3.65 10.08 4.03
C LEU A 309 4.84 10.08 3.04
N PHE A 310 5.76 11.01 3.16
CA PHE A 310 6.96 11.05 2.31
C PHE A 310 7.93 9.90 2.64
N GLU A 311 8.08 9.53 3.90
CA GLU A 311 8.85 8.35 4.31
C GLU A 311 8.25 7.06 3.72
N ILE A 312 6.91 6.94 3.75
CA ILE A 312 6.20 5.83 3.09
C ILE A 312 6.45 5.86 1.57
N TYR A 313 6.36 7.03 0.93
CA TYR A 313 6.66 7.20 -0.49
C TYR A 313 8.09 6.71 -0.84
N LEU A 314 9.09 7.06 -0.04
CA LEU A 314 10.46 6.60 -0.23
C LEU A 314 10.61 5.08 -0.07
N LYS A 315 9.88 4.47 0.86
CA LYS A 315 9.93 3.02 1.14
C LYS A 315 8.99 2.18 0.27
N CYS A 316 8.11 2.81 -0.47
CA CYS A 316 7.18 2.19 -1.41
C CYS A 316 7.59 2.50 -2.86
N VAL A 317 7.26 3.70 -3.35
CA VAL A 317 7.57 4.13 -4.73
C VAL A 317 9.08 4.16 -4.97
N GLY A 318 9.84 4.60 -3.98
CA GLY A 318 11.30 4.59 -4.01
C GLY A 318 11.94 3.18 -3.95
N ARG A 319 11.13 2.12 -3.95
CA ARG A 319 11.54 0.71 -4.03
C ARG A 319 10.83 -0.04 -5.14
N GLY A 320 10.27 0.70 -6.11
CA GLY A 320 9.67 0.16 -7.33
C GLY A 320 8.24 -0.36 -7.20
N ALA A 321 7.59 -0.18 -6.04
CA ALA A 321 6.18 -0.49 -5.80
C ALA A 321 5.27 0.71 -6.11
N CYS A 322 3.95 0.53 -6.11
CA CYS A 322 2.98 1.63 -6.17
C CYS A 322 2.33 1.84 -4.81
N MET A 323 2.10 3.11 -4.44
CA MET A 323 1.47 3.50 -3.19
C MET A 323 -0.03 3.68 -3.35
N ASN A 324 -0.82 2.94 -2.57
CA ASN A 324 -2.26 3.05 -2.46
C ASN A 324 -2.64 3.58 -1.07
N LEU A 325 -3.02 4.86 -0.98
CA LEU A 325 -3.32 5.51 0.29
C LEU A 325 -4.81 5.43 0.62
N GLY A 326 -5.16 4.81 1.75
CA GLY A 326 -6.52 4.74 2.25
C GLY A 326 -7.02 6.09 2.75
N LEU A 327 -8.13 6.56 2.20
CA LEU A 327 -8.85 7.77 2.62
C LEU A 327 -10.14 7.38 3.34
N ALA A 328 -10.42 8.03 4.46
CA ALA A 328 -11.56 7.73 5.31
C ALA A 328 -12.46 8.97 5.51
N PRO A 329 -13.52 9.14 4.70
CA PRO A 329 -14.47 10.25 4.88
C PRO A 329 -15.21 10.17 6.22
N MET A 330 -15.47 11.35 6.81
CA MET A 330 -16.33 11.52 7.98
C MET A 330 -17.78 11.05 7.71
N PRO A 331 -18.59 10.76 8.71
CA PRO A 331 -20.01 10.44 8.52
C PRO A 331 -20.79 11.49 7.72
N SER A 332 -20.36 12.75 7.72
CA SER A 332 -20.92 13.81 6.85
C SER A 332 -20.73 13.56 5.36
N GLY A 333 -19.68 12.84 4.95
CA GLY A 333 -19.36 12.50 3.57
C GLY A 333 -18.25 13.33 2.93
N THR A 334 -17.39 13.97 3.73
CA THR A 334 -16.19 14.70 3.29
C THR A 334 -14.97 14.24 4.08
N LEU A 335 -13.76 14.50 3.58
CA LEU A 335 -12.55 14.32 4.38
C LEU A 335 -12.46 15.40 5.46
N HIS A 336 -11.95 15.02 6.62
CA HIS A 336 -11.62 15.96 7.70
C HIS A 336 -10.50 16.93 7.25
N GLU A 337 -10.47 18.13 7.83
CA GLU A 337 -9.50 19.16 7.42
C GLU A 337 -8.03 18.74 7.61
N HIS A 338 -7.72 17.91 8.60
CA HIS A 338 -6.37 17.39 8.81
C HIS A 338 -5.94 16.46 7.67
N ASP A 339 -6.84 15.59 7.19
CA ASP A 339 -6.57 14.72 6.03
C ASP A 339 -6.24 15.57 4.80
N VAL A 340 -7.07 16.58 4.52
CA VAL A 340 -6.90 17.49 3.38
C VAL A 340 -5.59 18.27 3.46
N LYS A 341 -5.30 18.88 4.62
CA LYS A 341 -4.06 19.65 4.84
C LYS A 341 -2.81 18.78 4.69
N SER A 342 -2.85 17.56 5.23
CA SER A 342 -1.74 16.62 5.11
C SER A 342 -1.49 16.22 3.65
N LEU A 343 -2.55 15.88 2.89
CA LEU A 343 -2.45 15.55 1.47
C LEU A 343 -1.87 16.69 0.65
N GLN A 344 -2.37 17.90 0.83
CA GLN A 344 -1.87 19.10 0.12
C GLN A 344 -0.39 19.34 0.40
N ALA A 345 0.02 19.26 1.67
CA ALA A 345 1.41 19.48 2.07
C ALA A 345 2.32 18.35 1.58
N PHE A 346 1.85 17.09 1.58
CA PHE A 346 2.57 15.95 0.99
C PHE A 346 2.78 16.14 -0.51
N GLY A 347 1.73 16.50 -1.26
CA GLY A 347 1.84 16.75 -2.69
C GLY A 347 2.83 17.87 -3.02
N LYS A 348 2.80 18.96 -2.22
CA LYS A 348 3.80 20.05 -2.32
C LYS A 348 5.21 19.51 -2.06
N LYS A 349 5.41 18.73 -0.98
CA LYS A 349 6.71 18.14 -0.63
C LYS A 349 7.27 17.27 -1.75
N VAL A 350 6.48 16.37 -2.32
CA VAL A 350 6.89 15.53 -3.46
C VAL A 350 7.24 16.40 -4.67
N LYS A 351 6.34 17.31 -5.06
CA LYS A 351 6.53 18.18 -6.23
C LYS A 351 7.80 19.03 -6.11
N GLU A 352 8.02 19.67 -4.97
CA GLU A 352 9.17 20.56 -4.77
C GLU A 352 10.48 19.77 -4.64
N THR A 353 10.47 18.60 -4.01
CA THR A 353 11.65 17.73 -3.91
C THR A 353 12.14 17.30 -5.29
N PHE A 354 11.22 16.83 -6.16
CA PHE A 354 11.59 16.29 -7.48
C PHE A 354 11.49 17.31 -8.63
N ARG A 355 11.27 18.60 -8.34
CA ARG A 355 11.14 19.64 -9.37
C ARG A 355 12.38 19.80 -10.24
N THR A 356 13.56 19.67 -9.65
CA THR A 356 14.82 19.93 -10.35
C THR A 356 15.80 18.81 -10.10
N ASN A 357 16.13 18.05 -11.16
CA ASN A 357 17.24 17.10 -11.11
C ASN A 357 18.57 17.86 -11.14
N LEU A 358 19.32 17.83 -10.03
CA LEU A 358 20.61 18.52 -9.88
C LEU A 358 21.73 17.90 -10.74
N ALA A 359 21.50 16.69 -11.30
CA ALA A 359 22.39 16.06 -12.26
C ALA A 359 22.12 16.46 -13.72
N LYS A 360 21.09 17.29 -13.97
CA LYS A 360 20.77 17.72 -15.34
C LYS A 360 21.95 18.45 -15.99
N GLY A 361 22.32 18.02 -17.21
CA GLY A 361 23.44 18.58 -17.95
C GLY A 361 24.83 18.11 -17.49
N ALA A 362 24.89 17.10 -16.60
CA ALA A 362 26.17 16.48 -16.23
C ALA A 362 26.85 15.81 -17.43
N SER A 363 28.18 15.77 -17.42
CA SER A 363 28.96 14.93 -18.34
C SER A 363 29.12 13.55 -17.73
N ILE A 364 28.78 12.51 -18.49
CA ILE A 364 28.78 11.13 -18.00
C ILE A 364 29.64 10.26 -18.92
N THR A 365 30.60 9.57 -18.32
CA THR A 365 31.45 8.58 -19.02
C THR A 365 31.20 7.19 -18.46
N ALA A 366 31.08 6.21 -19.32
CA ALA A 366 30.89 4.81 -18.96
C ALA A 366 32.12 3.98 -19.25
N SER A 367 32.40 2.96 -18.46
CA SER A 367 33.46 1.98 -18.71
C SER A 367 33.19 1.10 -19.96
N ASN A 368 31.92 1.01 -20.36
CA ASN A 368 31.47 0.35 -21.59
C ASN A 368 30.12 0.96 -22.01
N THR A 369 29.99 1.20 -23.31
CA THR A 369 28.71 1.57 -23.95
C THR A 369 28.49 0.61 -25.11
N ARG A 370 27.28 0.06 -25.21
CA ARG A 370 26.90 -0.92 -26.23
C ARG A 370 27.21 -0.40 -27.62
N ASN A 371 27.91 -1.23 -28.43
CA ASN A 371 28.35 -0.95 -29.80
C ASN A 371 29.25 0.29 -29.95
N ASP A 372 29.64 0.93 -28.88
CA ASP A 372 30.50 2.13 -28.87
C ASP A 372 30.03 3.26 -29.83
N ASP A 373 28.74 3.29 -30.18
CA ASP A 373 28.18 4.25 -31.14
C ASP A 373 27.77 5.59 -30.52
N GLY A 374 27.62 5.64 -29.19
CA GLY A 374 27.28 6.83 -28.44
C GLY A 374 25.93 7.48 -28.79
N LYS A 375 25.15 6.85 -29.68
CA LYS A 375 23.85 7.37 -30.16
C LYS A 375 22.68 6.55 -29.65
N THR A 376 22.66 5.25 -29.96
CA THR A 376 21.53 4.35 -29.64
C THR A 376 21.45 4.05 -28.14
N TYR A 377 22.60 4.00 -27.45
CA TYR A 377 22.70 3.67 -26.02
C TYR A 377 23.51 4.71 -25.25
N SER A 378 23.37 5.98 -25.62
CA SER A 378 24.14 7.08 -25.05
C SER A 378 23.94 7.22 -23.54
N THR A 379 25.03 7.54 -22.81
CA THR A 379 24.97 7.92 -21.39
C THR A 379 24.16 9.19 -21.15
N ALA A 380 23.91 10.02 -22.15
CA ALA A 380 23.05 11.21 -22.05
C ALA A 380 21.59 10.84 -21.75
N PHE A 381 21.14 9.65 -22.13
CA PHE A 381 19.77 9.21 -21.90
C PHE A 381 19.42 9.04 -20.41
N ILE A 382 20.41 8.80 -19.54
CA ILE A 382 20.14 8.63 -18.12
C ILE A 382 19.84 9.95 -17.36
N ILE A 383 19.87 11.10 -18.03
CA ILE A 383 19.55 12.42 -17.48
C ILE A 383 18.62 13.25 -18.39
N ASP A 384 18.01 12.64 -19.40
CA ASP A 384 17.12 13.32 -20.36
C ASP A 384 15.68 13.46 -19.84
N GLY A 385 15.31 12.67 -18.83
CA GLY A 385 13.98 12.65 -18.22
C GLY A 385 12.98 11.74 -18.93
N ASP A 386 13.38 11.00 -19.95
CA ASP A 386 12.56 9.95 -20.56
C ASP A 386 12.80 8.63 -19.82
N ARG A 387 11.77 8.07 -19.22
CA ARG A 387 11.77 6.81 -18.46
C ARG A 387 12.23 5.60 -19.30
N TYR A 388 12.14 5.65 -20.61
CA TYR A 388 12.35 4.52 -21.51
C TYR A 388 13.51 4.64 -22.48
N SER A 389 14.10 5.82 -22.66
CA SER A 389 15.45 5.93 -23.21
C SER A 389 16.45 5.36 -22.19
N TYR A 390 17.55 4.80 -22.63
CA TYR A 390 18.48 4.15 -21.70
C TYR A 390 19.89 4.02 -22.28
N TRP A 391 20.85 4.09 -21.38
CA TRP A 391 22.20 3.60 -21.63
C TRP A 391 22.26 2.08 -21.40
N ALA A 392 23.10 1.37 -22.18
CA ALA A 392 23.31 -0.06 -22.02
C ALA A 392 24.75 -0.47 -22.22
N THR A 393 25.13 -1.60 -21.61
CA THR A 393 26.42 -2.28 -21.88
C THR A 393 26.29 -3.36 -22.97
N ASP A 394 27.44 -3.84 -23.48
CA ASP A 394 27.48 -5.04 -24.29
C ASP A 394 27.01 -6.28 -23.53
N ASP A 395 26.54 -7.31 -24.25
CA ASP A 395 25.90 -8.50 -23.66
C ASP A 395 26.78 -9.24 -22.63
N ALA A 396 28.09 -9.29 -22.83
CA ALA A 396 29.00 -9.97 -21.92
C ALA A 396 29.44 -9.14 -20.70
N LYS A 397 28.96 -7.89 -20.58
CA LYS A 397 29.34 -6.99 -19.49
C LYS A 397 28.32 -7.05 -18.37
N THR A 398 28.67 -7.73 -17.29
CA THR A 398 27.85 -7.89 -16.05
C THR A 398 28.20 -6.88 -14.96
N SER A 399 29.22 -6.04 -15.19
CA SER A 399 29.57 -4.92 -14.32
C SER A 399 29.98 -3.72 -15.15
N ALA A 400 29.66 -2.53 -14.69
CA ALA A 400 30.07 -1.29 -15.32
C ALA A 400 30.23 -0.17 -14.31
N THR A 401 31.05 0.80 -14.67
CA THR A 401 31.27 2.03 -13.91
C THR A 401 30.79 3.23 -14.75
N LEU A 402 30.02 4.11 -14.13
CA LEU A 402 29.65 5.41 -14.67
C LEU A 402 30.29 6.52 -13.82
N GLU A 403 31.08 7.38 -14.44
CA GLU A 403 31.56 8.60 -13.79
C GLU A 403 30.72 9.80 -14.24
N ILE A 404 30.19 10.53 -13.27
CA ILE A 404 29.27 11.64 -13.46
C ILE A 404 29.94 12.91 -12.95
N LYS A 405 30.20 13.86 -13.86
CA LYS A 405 30.74 15.17 -13.56
C LYS A 405 29.63 16.21 -13.67
N LEU A 406 29.21 16.76 -12.55
CA LEU A 406 28.18 17.79 -12.49
C LEU A 406 28.68 19.11 -13.08
N GLN A 407 27.77 19.95 -13.59
CA GLN A 407 28.12 21.29 -14.10
C GLN A 407 28.69 22.21 -12.99
N SER A 408 28.17 22.05 -11.78
CA SER A 408 28.62 22.75 -10.59
C SER A 408 28.44 21.85 -9.35
N PRO A 409 29.17 22.08 -8.25
CA PRO A 409 28.93 21.37 -7.01
C PRO A 409 27.46 21.49 -6.59
N ALA A 410 26.82 20.35 -6.29
CA ALA A 410 25.41 20.26 -5.88
C ALA A 410 25.29 19.69 -4.48
N LYS A 411 24.37 20.26 -3.66
CA LYS A 411 23.99 19.73 -2.35
C LYS A 411 22.69 18.94 -2.46
N PHE A 412 22.74 17.66 -2.14
CA PHE A 412 21.61 16.72 -2.27
C PHE A 412 21.57 15.75 -1.11
N ASP A 413 20.43 15.09 -0.91
CA ASP A 413 20.21 14.03 0.08
C ASP A 413 19.35 12.88 -0.47
N LEU A 414 18.97 12.95 -1.75
CA LEU A 414 18.27 11.88 -2.46
C LEU A 414 18.99 11.55 -3.77
N ILE A 415 19.16 10.25 -4.03
CA ILE A 415 19.66 9.72 -5.29
C ILE A 415 18.55 8.88 -5.90
N GLN A 416 18.24 9.09 -7.18
CA GLN A 416 17.26 8.33 -7.94
C GLN A 416 17.96 7.51 -9.03
N LEU A 417 17.46 6.29 -9.22
CA LEU A 417 17.87 5.39 -10.30
C LEU A 417 16.64 4.70 -10.87
N ARG A 418 16.61 4.46 -12.19
CA ARG A 418 15.56 3.66 -12.86
C ARG A 418 16.15 2.76 -13.93
N GLU A 419 15.57 1.58 -14.08
CA GLU A 419 15.79 0.69 -15.23
C GLU A 419 14.67 0.88 -16.26
N ASN A 420 14.99 0.61 -17.54
CA ASN A 420 13.93 0.42 -18.53
C ASN A 420 13.24 -0.92 -18.32
N ILE A 421 12.20 -0.94 -17.50
CA ILE A 421 11.49 -2.15 -17.09
C ILE A 421 10.76 -2.87 -18.22
N LYS A 422 10.57 -2.25 -19.40
CA LYS A 422 10.11 -2.96 -20.62
C LYS A 422 11.03 -4.09 -21.02
N LEU A 423 12.29 -4.03 -20.61
CA LEU A 423 13.30 -5.03 -20.86
C LEU A 423 13.52 -6.00 -19.68
N GLY A 424 12.69 -5.91 -18.64
CA GLY A 424 12.80 -6.66 -17.39
C GLY A 424 13.67 -5.96 -16.34
N GLN A 425 13.60 -6.41 -15.11
CA GLN A 425 14.39 -5.91 -13.99
C GLN A 425 15.72 -6.70 -13.91
N ARG A 426 16.86 -6.02 -13.98
CA ARG A 426 18.18 -6.62 -14.22
C ARG A 426 19.18 -6.39 -13.11
N ILE A 427 19.24 -5.14 -12.58
CA ILE A 427 20.32 -4.69 -11.70
C ILE A 427 20.17 -5.31 -10.31
N ASP A 428 21.23 -6.03 -9.88
CA ASP A 428 21.28 -6.67 -8.56
C ASP A 428 21.88 -5.76 -7.49
N SER A 429 22.77 -4.84 -7.90
CA SER A 429 23.34 -3.89 -6.94
C SER A 429 23.93 -2.66 -7.62
N VAL A 430 23.94 -1.57 -6.89
CA VAL A 430 24.65 -0.35 -7.21
C VAL A 430 25.35 0.19 -5.97
N SER A 431 26.59 0.63 -6.11
CA SER A 431 27.28 1.47 -5.13
C SER A 431 27.60 2.82 -5.73
N VAL A 432 27.46 3.86 -4.91
CA VAL A 432 27.70 5.25 -5.27
C VAL A 432 28.86 5.78 -4.44
N GLU A 433 29.83 6.40 -5.11
CA GLU A 433 30.95 7.08 -4.50
C GLU A 433 30.93 8.56 -4.88
N ARG A 434 31.49 9.41 -4.05
CA ARG A 434 31.76 10.83 -4.34
C ARG A 434 33.27 11.11 -4.37
N TRP A 435 33.67 12.06 -5.20
CA TRP A 435 35.05 12.54 -5.23
C TRP A 435 35.24 13.60 -4.15
N GLU A 436 36.15 13.34 -3.24
CA GLU A 436 36.47 14.23 -2.12
C GLU A 436 37.95 14.08 -1.73
N ASN A 437 38.66 15.19 -1.54
CA ASN A 437 40.06 15.20 -1.12
C ASN A 437 40.97 14.31 -2.01
N ASN A 438 40.84 14.43 -3.33
CA ASN A 438 41.58 13.68 -4.35
C ASN A 438 41.42 12.15 -4.25
N SER A 439 40.31 11.67 -3.70
CA SER A 439 39.98 10.24 -3.61
C SER A 439 38.47 9.98 -3.72
N TRP A 440 38.12 8.78 -4.15
CA TRP A 440 36.75 8.30 -4.12
C TRP A 440 36.36 7.86 -2.71
N LYS A 441 35.23 8.33 -2.21
CA LYS A 441 34.68 7.99 -0.89
C LYS A 441 33.31 7.33 -1.07
N PRO A 442 33.04 6.21 -0.38
CA PRO A 442 31.72 5.60 -0.37
C PRO A 442 30.65 6.60 0.06
N LEU A 443 29.49 6.59 -0.61
CA LEU A 443 28.38 7.47 -0.36
C LEU A 443 27.08 6.71 -0.06
N ALA A 444 26.71 5.77 -0.91
CA ALA A 444 25.47 5.01 -0.78
C ALA A 444 25.58 3.64 -1.46
N LYS A 445 24.65 2.75 -1.12
CA LYS A 445 24.47 1.44 -1.76
C LYS A 445 22.99 1.16 -1.93
N ALA A 446 22.63 0.43 -2.97
CA ALA A 446 21.31 -0.16 -3.11
C ALA A 446 21.44 -1.54 -3.76
N THR A 447 20.44 -2.38 -3.53
CA THR A 447 20.34 -3.70 -4.12
C THR A 447 19.58 -3.64 -5.45
N SER A 448 18.33 -3.98 -5.54
CA SER A 448 17.52 -3.89 -6.76
C SER A 448 17.20 -2.43 -7.15
N ILE A 449 17.01 -2.16 -8.44
CA ILE A 449 16.59 -0.85 -8.97
C ILE A 449 15.15 -0.90 -9.46
N GLY A 450 14.88 -1.54 -10.58
CA GLY A 450 13.53 -1.66 -11.14
C GLY A 450 12.93 -0.35 -11.63
N ALA A 451 11.61 -0.19 -11.45
CA ALA A 451 10.85 0.95 -11.95
C ALA A 451 11.26 2.30 -11.34
N ASN A 452 11.71 2.29 -10.09
CA ASN A 452 12.20 3.46 -9.38
C ASN A 452 12.97 3.05 -8.12
N ARG A 453 14.15 3.59 -7.93
CA ARG A 453 14.94 3.43 -6.70
C ARG A 453 15.33 4.79 -6.17
N LEU A 454 14.82 5.13 -4.98
CA LEU A 454 15.22 6.32 -4.23
C LEU A 454 16.10 5.90 -3.06
N ILE A 455 17.28 6.52 -2.95
CA ILE A 455 18.22 6.29 -1.86
C ILE A 455 18.31 7.59 -1.07
N LYS A 456 17.78 7.58 0.15
CA LYS A 456 17.86 8.70 1.09
C LYS A 456 19.18 8.62 1.83
N LEU A 457 19.94 9.71 1.82
CA LEU A 457 21.18 9.85 2.59
C LEU A 457 20.85 10.30 4.02
N GLU A 458 21.61 9.83 5.00
CA GLU A 458 21.44 10.23 6.42
C GLU A 458 21.61 11.74 6.62
N GLN A 459 22.54 12.33 5.84
CA GLN A 459 22.80 13.77 5.87
C GLN A 459 23.00 14.30 4.45
N PRO A 460 22.59 15.54 4.15
CA PRO A 460 22.87 16.15 2.86
C PRO A 460 24.37 16.18 2.56
N GLN A 461 24.72 15.82 1.34
CA GLN A 461 26.08 15.77 0.85
C GLN A 461 26.28 16.79 -0.27
N THR A 462 27.50 17.30 -0.41
CA THR A 462 27.90 18.15 -1.54
C THR A 462 28.93 17.41 -2.38
N ALA A 463 28.69 17.35 -3.69
CA ALA A 463 29.65 16.74 -4.62
C ALA A 463 29.65 17.46 -5.96
N SER A 464 30.79 17.43 -6.66
CA SER A 464 30.93 17.84 -8.07
C SER A 464 31.14 16.65 -9.00
N ARG A 465 31.55 15.49 -8.45
CA ARG A 465 31.79 14.25 -9.18
C ARG A 465 31.29 13.07 -8.39
N LEU A 466 30.60 12.16 -9.07
CA LEU A 466 30.08 10.90 -8.54
C LEU A 466 30.54 9.74 -9.42
N ARG A 467 30.58 8.54 -8.84
CA ARG A 467 30.85 7.31 -9.55
C ARG A 467 29.88 6.24 -9.11
N LEU A 468 29.23 5.59 -10.08
CA LEU A 468 28.37 4.44 -9.87
C LEU A 468 29.11 3.17 -10.27
N HIS A 469 29.07 2.15 -9.44
CA HIS A 469 29.44 0.79 -9.79
C HIS A 469 28.17 -0.04 -9.81
N ILE A 470 27.84 -0.61 -10.97
CA ILE A 470 26.59 -1.34 -11.22
C ILE A 470 26.92 -2.78 -11.54
N TYR A 471 26.14 -3.70 -10.96
CA TYR A 471 26.25 -5.13 -11.24
C TYR A 471 24.89 -5.71 -11.63
N ALA A 472 24.88 -6.55 -12.68
CA ALA A 472 23.74 -7.34 -13.14
C ALA A 472 24.23 -8.67 -13.74
N PRO A 473 23.44 -9.75 -13.77
CA PRO A 473 23.86 -11.03 -14.38
C PRO A 473 23.84 -11.03 -15.91
N VAL A 474 23.35 -9.96 -16.51
CA VAL A 474 23.25 -9.74 -17.98
C VAL A 474 23.65 -8.30 -18.31
N ALA A 475 23.63 -7.94 -19.60
CA ALA A 475 23.84 -6.56 -20.03
C ALA A 475 23.05 -5.57 -19.17
N ILE A 476 23.74 -4.55 -18.67
CA ILE A 476 23.16 -3.53 -17.79
C ILE A 476 22.36 -2.52 -18.61
N THR A 477 21.22 -2.09 -18.11
CA THR A 477 20.48 -0.93 -18.62
C THR A 477 20.18 0.04 -17.48
N LEU A 478 20.37 1.33 -17.74
CA LEU A 478 19.98 2.39 -16.82
C LEU A 478 19.26 3.48 -17.61
N SER A 479 18.04 3.82 -17.21
CA SER A 479 17.19 4.81 -17.91
C SER A 479 17.13 6.15 -17.21
N ASP A 480 17.44 6.22 -15.91
CA ASP A 480 17.39 7.49 -15.18
C ASP A 480 18.41 7.54 -14.05
N PHE A 481 19.01 8.71 -13.88
CA PHE A 481 19.82 9.10 -12.74
C PHE A 481 19.44 10.50 -12.28
N GLY A 482 19.09 10.65 -11.03
CA GLY A 482 18.72 11.92 -10.45
C GLY A 482 19.38 12.19 -9.10
N LEU A 483 19.65 13.46 -8.86
CA LEU A 483 20.07 13.99 -7.56
C LEU A 483 19.08 15.05 -7.13
N PHE A 484 18.54 14.91 -5.91
CA PHE A 484 17.54 15.83 -5.41
C PHE A 484 17.87 16.26 -3.98
N LYS A 485 17.35 17.42 -3.61
CA LYS A 485 17.35 17.90 -2.23
C LYS A 485 15.92 17.82 -1.71
N GLU A 486 15.71 17.05 -0.66
CA GLU A 486 14.40 16.97 -0.02
C GLU A 486 13.92 18.37 0.37
N TYR A 487 12.69 18.69 -0.03
CA TYR A 487 12.00 19.88 0.40
C TYR A 487 11.49 19.69 1.83
N ASP A 488 11.84 20.61 2.69
CA ASP A 488 11.41 20.60 4.09
C ASP A 488 10.67 21.91 4.40
N GLU A 489 9.47 21.74 4.97
CA GLU A 489 8.62 22.83 5.41
C GLU A 489 7.99 22.43 6.75
N PRO A 490 8.02 23.29 7.76
CA PRO A 490 7.35 23.01 9.02
C PRO A 490 5.87 22.73 8.82
N PHE A 491 5.40 21.64 9.40
CA PHE A 491 4.00 21.22 9.34
C PHE A 491 3.54 20.80 10.73
N ALA A 492 2.40 21.32 11.16
CA ALA A 492 1.74 20.89 12.38
C ALA A 492 0.21 20.94 12.22
N PHE A 493 -0.48 19.98 12.78
CA PHE A 493 -1.90 20.10 13.05
C PHE A 493 -2.08 20.95 14.32
N ARG A 494 -3.20 21.64 14.43
CA ARG A 494 -3.69 22.09 15.73
C ARG A 494 -4.28 20.86 16.42
N THR A 495 -3.57 20.28 17.36
CA THR A 495 -4.03 19.13 18.11
C THR A 495 -4.27 19.52 19.55
N GLU A 496 -5.41 19.12 20.11
CA GLU A 496 -5.50 18.96 21.57
C GLU A 496 -4.65 17.71 21.90
N GLU A 497 -3.56 17.92 22.63
CA GLU A 497 -2.72 16.79 23.06
C GLU A 497 -3.53 15.94 24.04
N VAL A 498 -3.74 14.68 23.70
CA VAL A 498 -4.33 13.72 24.64
C VAL A 498 -3.33 13.51 25.79
N LYS A 499 -3.71 13.85 27.00
CA LYS A 499 -2.86 13.75 28.19
C LYS A 499 -2.54 12.28 28.47
N LYS A 500 -1.27 11.88 28.27
CA LYS A 500 -0.79 10.56 28.70
C LYS A 500 -0.62 10.57 30.23
N LEU A 501 -1.36 9.70 30.91
CA LEU A 501 -1.29 9.56 32.37
C LEU A 501 -0.04 8.77 32.78
N ARG A 502 0.51 9.10 33.95
CA ARG A 502 1.66 8.44 34.54
C ARG A 502 1.34 8.03 35.99
N GLY A 503 2.12 7.12 36.54
CA GLY A 503 2.00 6.73 37.95
C GLY A 503 0.82 5.81 38.28
N PHE A 504 0.10 5.29 37.27
CA PHE A 504 -0.93 4.28 37.48
C PHE A 504 -0.31 2.91 37.79
N GLN A 505 -1.09 2.04 38.44
CA GLN A 505 -0.66 0.69 38.79
C GLN A 505 -1.37 -0.34 37.92
N ILE A 506 -0.58 -1.26 37.36
CA ILE A 506 -1.08 -2.42 36.62
C ILE A 506 -1.12 -3.62 37.57
N LYS A 507 -2.26 -4.27 37.67
CA LYS A 507 -2.44 -5.53 38.37
C LYS A 507 -2.62 -6.64 37.35
N THR A 508 -1.56 -7.40 37.12
CA THR A 508 -1.61 -8.66 36.33
C THR A 508 -1.22 -9.82 37.25
N GLY A 509 -1.58 -11.02 36.90
CA GLY A 509 -1.32 -12.22 37.72
C GLY A 509 0.17 -12.53 38.01
N ARG A 510 1.14 -11.87 37.36
CA ARG A 510 2.59 -12.05 37.58
C ARG A 510 3.33 -10.71 37.62
N SER A 511 4.09 -10.47 38.69
CA SER A 511 4.72 -9.17 39.04
C SER A 511 5.79 -8.64 38.07
N ASN A 512 6.45 -9.49 37.26
CA ASN A 512 7.53 -9.07 36.37
C ASN A 512 7.07 -8.58 34.99
N ALA A 513 5.81 -8.80 34.62
CA ALA A 513 5.27 -8.38 33.32
C ALA A 513 5.11 -6.84 33.24
N ASN A 514 4.86 -6.17 34.36
CA ASN A 514 4.57 -4.74 34.39
C ASN A 514 5.75 -3.87 33.93
N ALA A 515 6.99 -4.30 34.16
CA ALA A 515 8.18 -3.52 33.81
C ALA A 515 8.32 -3.32 32.31
N TYR A 516 8.05 -4.37 31.50
CA TYR A 516 8.19 -4.29 30.05
C TYR A 516 7.02 -3.58 29.35
N MET A 517 5.83 -3.54 29.98
CA MET A 517 4.67 -2.85 29.43
C MET A 517 4.70 -1.33 29.60
N LEU A 518 5.66 -0.80 30.36
CA LEU A 518 5.76 0.60 30.76
C LEU A 518 7.17 1.19 30.58
N ASP A 519 8.07 0.47 29.89
CA ASP A 519 9.49 0.88 29.79
C ASP A 519 9.75 1.87 28.64
N GLY A 520 8.73 2.17 27.82
CA GLY A 520 8.83 3.07 26.69
C GLY A 520 9.60 2.50 25.49
N LYS A 521 9.78 1.16 25.44
CA LYS A 521 10.57 0.49 24.40
C LYS A 521 9.72 -0.46 23.58
N ALA A 522 9.46 -0.13 22.35
CA ALA A 522 8.67 -0.96 21.45
C ALA A 522 9.30 -2.35 21.15
N ASN A 523 10.59 -2.53 21.36
CA ASN A 523 11.30 -3.80 21.08
C ASN A 523 11.31 -4.79 22.25
N THR A 524 10.78 -4.42 23.41
CA THR A 524 10.54 -5.29 24.56
C THR A 524 9.05 -5.62 24.62
N PHE A 525 8.68 -6.74 25.24
CA PHE A 525 7.26 -7.06 25.48
C PHE A 525 7.10 -7.95 26.70
N ALA A 526 5.92 -7.88 27.31
CA ALA A 526 5.49 -8.75 28.37
C ALA A 526 4.50 -9.80 27.87
N THR A 527 4.50 -10.98 28.46
CA THR A 527 3.44 -11.98 28.29
C THR A 527 2.56 -12.01 29.55
N VAL A 528 1.26 -11.81 29.36
CA VAL A 528 0.26 -11.82 30.44
C VAL A 528 -0.55 -13.10 30.35
N ALA A 529 -0.43 -13.94 31.36
CA ALA A 529 -1.19 -15.19 31.51
C ALA A 529 -2.67 -14.90 31.86
N ASP A 530 -3.45 -15.94 32.14
CA ASP A 530 -4.85 -15.84 32.57
C ASP A 530 -5.74 -15.09 31.57
N GLN A 531 -5.67 -15.51 30.30
CA GLN A 531 -6.40 -14.90 29.17
C GLN A 531 -5.99 -13.45 28.89
N GLY A 532 -4.85 -12.99 29.44
CA GLY A 532 -4.30 -11.68 29.13
C GLY A 532 -5.01 -10.49 29.75
N VAL A 533 -5.82 -10.69 30.79
CA VAL A 533 -6.58 -9.63 31.43
C VAL A 533 -5.65 -8.66 32.18
N ILE A 534 -5.75 -7.38 31.86
CA ILE A 534 -5.03 -6.29 32.54
C ILE A 534 -6.03 -5.45 33.35
N VAL A 535 -5.76 -5.30 34.64
CA VAL A 535 -6.51 -4.37 35.52
C VAL A 535 -5.59 -3.22 35.91
N VAL A 536 -6.06 -2.00 35.69
CA VAL A 536 -5.32 -0.77 36.02
C VAL A 536 -6.07 -0.03 37.10
N SER A 537 -5.34 0.55 38.07
CA SER A 537 -5.89 1.50 39.04
C SER A 537 -5.21 2.86 38.91
N THR A 538 -6.00 3.94 39.01
CA THR A 538 -5.56 5.32 38.91
C THR A 538 -6.48 6.24 39.70
N ASP A 539 -5.94 7.35 40.19
CA ASP A 539 -6.72 8.43 40.83
C ASP A 539 -7.08 9.56 39.85
N GLU A 540 -6.52 9.52 38.62
CA GLU A 540 -6.81 10.51 37.60
C GLU A 540 -7.97 10.07 36.70
N PRO A 541 -8.79 11.01 36.19
CA PRO A 541 -9.85 10.71 35.23
C PRO A 541 -9.27 10.12 33.94
N VAL A 542 -9.80 8.99 33.51
CA VAL A 542 -9.37 8.27 32.31
C VAL A 542 -10.36 8.49 31.18
N SER A 543 -9.86 8.68 29.96
CA SER A 543 -10.65 8.78 28.73
C SER A 543 -10.28 7.73 27.69
N GLY A 544 -9.21 6.95 27.91
CA GLY A 544 -8.79 5.93 26.96
C GLY A 544 -7.60 5.12 27.40
N ILE A 545 -7.31 4.07 26.63
CA ILE A 545 -6.11 3.24 26.75
C ILE A 545 -5.33 3.21 25.44
N GLY A 546 -4.03 2.96 25.53
CA GLY A 546 -3.16 2.59 24.41
C GLY A 546 -2.67 1.15 24.57
N PHE A 547 -2.72 0.38 23.51
CA PHE A 547 -2.23 -0.98 23.43
C PHE A 547 -1.27 -1.10 22.25
N LEU A 548 0.02 -1.38 22.49
CA LEU A 548 1.01 -1.68 21.46
C LEU A 548 1.27 -3.19 21.48
N PRO A 549 0.94 -3.93 20.41
CA PRO A 549 1.29 -5.36 20.31
C PRO A 549 2.80 -5.55 20.21
N ARG A 550 3.27 -6.77 20.42
CA ARG A 550 4.67 -7.16 20.20
C ARG A 550 5.18 -6.74 18.82
N GLN A 551 6.45 -6.33 18.71
CA GLN A 551 7.05 -5.76 17.51
C GLN A 551 8.13 -6.64 16.85
N ASP A 552 8.25 -7.89 17.27
CA ASP A 552 9.27 -8.84 16.78
C ASP A 552 8.85 -9.63 15.53
N GLY A 553 7.76 -9.21 14.87
CA GLY A 553 7.21 -9.84 13.66
C GLY A 553 6.42 -11.12 13.90
N LYS A 554 6.25 -11.56 15.17
CA LYS A 554 5.41 -12.70 15.54
C LYS A 554 4.03 -12.24 15.96
N HIS A 555 3.02 -13.12 15.81
CA HIS A 555 1.61 -12.81 16.11
C HIS A 555 1.04 -13.57 17.31
N VAL A 556 1.83 -14.45 17.92
CA VAL A 556 1.42 -15.20 19.12
C VAL A 556 1.12 -14.21 20.25
N GLY A 557 -0.10 -14.26 20.79
CA GLY A 557 -0.53 -13.37 21.87
C GLY A 557 -1.04 -11.98 21.41
N THR A 558 -1.20 -11.75 20.09
CA THR A 558 -1.78 -10.51 19.58
C THR A 558 -3.31 -10.64 19.49
N PRO A 559 -4.09 -9.83 20.24
CA PRO A 559 -5.54 -9.88 20.19
C PRO A 559 -6.09 -9.16 18.96
N THR A 560 -7.20 -9.63 18.42
CA THR A 560 -7.96 -8.97 17.35
C THR A 560 -9.19 -8.24 17.88
N GLN A 561 -9.71 -8.65 19.05
CA GLN A 561 -10.88 -8.07 19.67
C GLN A 561 -10.62 -7.77 21.15
N TYR A 562 -11.34 -6.79 21.68
CA TYR A 562 -11.18 -6.35 23.07
C TYR A 562 -12.51 -5.99 23.72
N ARG A 563 -12.52 -6.05 25.06
CA ARG A 563 -13.52 -5.43 25.94
C ARG A 563 -12.81 -4.56 26.95
N ILE A 564 -13.32 -3.34 27.15
CA ILE A 564 -12.88 -2.42 28.20
C ILE A 564 -14.04 -2.23 29.17
N SER A 565 -13.77 -2.47 30.46
CA SER A 565 -14.74 -2.26 31.54
C SER A 565 -14.16 -1.29 32.56
N THR A 566 -15.04 -0.51 33.20
CA THR A 566 -14.70 0.47 34.23
C THR A 566 -15.35 0.09 35.57
N SER A 567 -14.73 0.51 36.67
CA SER A 567 -15.23 0.27 38.01
C SER A 567 -14.81 1.37 38.99
N ALA A 568 -15.64 1.66 39.99
CA ALA A 568 -15.30 2.54 41.08
C ALA A 568 -14.60 1.82 42.25
N ASP A 569 -14.85 0.53 42.44
CA ASP A 569 -14.43 -0.27 43.59
C ASP A 569 -13.56 -1.48 43.23
N GLY A 570 -13.33 -1.71 41.94
CA GLY A 570 -12.61 -2.89 41.43
C GLY A 570 -13.38 -4.21 41.57
N LYS A 571 -14.66 -4.18 41.97
CA LYS A 571 -15.51 -5.37 42.17
C LYS A 571 -16.67 -5.40 41.20
N LYS A 572 -17.41 -4.29 41.08
CA LYS A 572 -18.52 -4.15 40.12
C LYS A 572 -18.04 -3.49 38.85
N TRP A 573 -18.19 -4.17 37.73
CA TRP A 573 -17.66 -3.75 36.42
C TRP A 573 -18.81 -3.38 35.47
N THR A 574 -18.65 -2.28 34.77
CA THR A 574 -19.52 -1.84 33.69
C THR A 574 -18.72 -1.80 32.40
N VAL A 575 -19.24 -2.42 31.33
CA VAL A 575 -18.61 -2.37 30.01
C VAL A 575 -18.67 -0.92 29.51
N ALA A 576 -17.51 -0.35 29.22
CA ALA A 576 -17.35 0.98 28.66
C ALA A 576 -17.22 0.94 27.13
N LYS A 577 -16.49 -0.03 26.59
CA LYS A 577 -16.35 -0.23 25.15
C LYS A 577 -15.98 -1.67 24.81
N GLU A 578 -16.48 -2.14 23.68
CA GLU A 578 -16.06 -3.37 23.01
C GLU A 578 -15.76 -3.05 21.55
N GLY A 579 -14.84 -3.77 20.95
CA GLY A 579 -14.50 -3.57 19.55
C GLY A 579 -13.48 -4.54 19.00
N GLU A 580 -13.20 -4.33 17.73
CA GLU A 580 -12.14 -5.01 17.01
C GLU A 580 -10.99 -4.02 16.79
N PHE A 581 -9.76 -4.49 16.89
CA PHE A 581 -8.64 -3.71 16.39
C PHE A 581 -8.66 -3.76 14.86
N SER A 582 -8.23 -2.68 14.21
CA SER A 582 -7.94 -2.68 12.78
C SER A 582 -7.00 -3.85 12.44
N ASN A 583 -6.74 -4.13 11.20
CA ASN A 583 -5.93 -5.31 10.81
C ASN A 583 -4.56 -5.33 11.53
N ILE A 584 -4.61 -5.54 12.85
CA ILE A 584 -3.46 -5.46 13.78
C ILE A 584 -2.34 -6.44 13.41
N LYS A 585 -2.67 -7.51 12.68
CA LYS A 585 -1.69 -8.44 12.15
C LYS A 585 -0.80 -7.76 11.10
N ALA A 586 -1.38 -7.08 10.14
CA ALA A 586 -0.66 -6.42 9.05
C ALA A 586 -0.17 -5.01 9.43
N ASN A 587 -0.84 -4.38 10.40
CA ASN A 587 -0.53 -3.03 10.90
C ASN A 587 -0.41 -3.02 12.44
N PRO A 588 0.67 -3.57 13.02
CA PRO A 588 0.87 -3.71 14.46
C PRO A 588 1.32 -2.40 15.13
N ILE A 589 0.59 -1.31 14.92
CA ILE A 589 0.83 0.01 15.53
C ILE A 589 0.17 0.12 16.91
N LEU A 590 0.47 1.22 17.63
CA LEU A 590 -0.21 1.57 18.86
C LEU A 590 -1.72 1.76 18.61
N GLN A 591 -2.53 0.90 19.20
CA GLN A 591 -3.99 0.97 19.16
C GLN A 591 -4.47 1.85 20.31
N GLN A 592 -5.09 2.99 19.99
CA GLN A 592 -5.70 3.87 20.99
C GLN A 592 -7.21 3.65 20.98
N VAL A 593 -7.77 3.41 22.16
CA VAL A 593 -9.21 3.20 22.34
C VAL A 593 -9.72 4.18 23.37
N PHE A 594 -10.59 5.10 22.94
CA PHE A 594 -11.24 6.09 23.80
C PHE A 594 -12.64 5.66 24.18
N PHE A 595 -13.05 6.01 25.40
CA PHE A 595 -14.35 5.65 25.96
C PHE A 595 -14.77 6.65 27.03
N ASP A 596 -16.08 6.74 27.26
CA ASP A 596 -16.62 7.60 28.30
C ASP A 596 -16.45 6.98 29.69
N THR A 597 -16.07 7.82 30.66
CA THR A 597 -15.98 7.46 32.07
C THR A 597 -16.70 8.49 32.92
N ASN A 598 -17.19 8.06 34.07
CA ASN A 598 -17.69 8.96 35.10
C ASN A 598 -16.60 9.31 36.13
N SER A 599 -16.84 10.34 36.95
CA SER A 599 -15.87 10.81 37.96
C SER A 599 -15.56 9.79 39.08
N ALA A 600 -16.36 8.73 39.21
CA ALA A 600 -16.14 7.67 40.19
C ALA A 600 -15.23 6.53 39.66
N THR A 601 -14.86 6.54 38.39
CA THR A 601 -14.02 5.47 37.79
C THR A 601 -12.60 5.53 38.36
N LYS A 602 -12.18 4.45 39.05
CA LYS A 602 -10.83 4.26 39.60
C LYS A 602 -10.11 3.06 39.02
N PHE A 603 -10.85 2.18 38.39
CA PHE A 603 -10.30 0.94 37.84
C PHE A 603 -10.75 0.78 36.37
N ILE A 604 -9.82 0.37 35.52
CA ILE A 604 -10.05 -0.01 34.13
C ILE A 604 -9.61 -1.46 33.97
N LYS A 605 -10.42 -2.26 33.30
CA LYS A 605 -10.10 -3.64 32.95
C LYS A 605 -10.09 -3.77 31.44
N PHE A 606 -8.95 -4.16 30.89
CA PHE A 606 -8.77 -4.53 29.49
C PHE A 606 -8.81 -6.06 29.39
N GLU A 607 -9.70 -6.58 28.56
CA GLU A 607 -9.90 -7.99 28.32
C GLU A 607 -9.75 -8.26 26.81
N PRO A 608 -8.67 -8.90 26.36
CA PRO A 608 -8.58 -9.40 24.99
C PRO A 608 -9.62 -10.52 24.79
N LYS A 609 -10.28 -10.56 23.64
CA LYS A 609 -11.36 -11.53 23.38
C LYS A 609 -11.00 -12.59 22.35
N GLN A 610 -10.25 -12.23 21.34
CA GLN A 610 -9.83 -13.15 20.29
C GLN A 610 -8.37 -12.89 19.97
N PHE A 611 -7.58 -13.97 19.78
CA PHE A 611 -6.18 -13.88 19.44
C PHE A 611 -5.94 -14.40 18.02
N ILE A 612 -4.93 -13.86 17.34
CA ILE A 612 -4.45 -14.39 16.06
C ILE A 612 -3.90 -15.79 16.28
N GLU A 613 -3.02 -15.94 17.29
CA GLU A 613 -2.39 -17.19 17.69
C GLU A 613 -2.21 -17.21 19.21
N GLY A 614 -2.32 -18.39 19.83
CA GLY A 614 -2.14 -18.54 21.27
C GLY A 614 -3.36 -18.08 22.08
N ASN A 615 -3.17 -17.94 23.39
CA ASN A 615 -4.20 -17.56 24.36
C ASN A 615 -3.69 -16.70 25.53
N GLU A 616 -2.42 -16.28 25.50
CA GLU A 616 -1.80 -15.37 26.44
C GLU A 616 -1.50 -14.04 25.71
N LEU A 617 -1.76 -12.91 26.36
CA LEU A 617 -1.53 -11.60 25.75
C LEU A 617 -0.03 -11.30 25.68
N ALA A 618 0.46 -10.90 24.49
CA ALA A 618 1.79 -10.34 24.29
C ALA A 618 1.67 -8.84 23.99
N ILE A 619 2.23 -8.01 24.86
CA ILE A 619 2.09 -6.56 24.83
C ILE A 619 3.45 -5.88 24.99
N ALA A 620 3.79 -4.97 24.07
CA ALA A 620 5.00 -4.17 24.16
C ALA A 620 4.79 -2.94 25.06
N GLU A 621 3.71 -2.18 24.87
CA GLU A 621 3.42 -1.00 25.68
C GLU A 621 1.93 -0.92 26.03
N PHE A 622 1.65 -0.50 27.26
CA PHE A 622 0.31 -0.14 27.72
C PHE A 622 0.29 1.33 28.14
N GLU A 623 -0.65 2.08 27.60
CA GLU A 623 -0.79 3.50 27.90
C GLU A 623 -2.16 3.79 28.50
N LEU A 624 -2.25 4.86 29.29
CA LEU A 624 -3.48 5.36 29.84
C LEU A 624 -3.62 6.85 29.50
N TYR A 625 -4.80 7.24 29.05
CA TYR A 625 -5.07 8.61 28.63
C TYR A 625 -6.09 9.29 29.55
N GLY A 626 -5.82 10.54 29.90
CA GLY A 626 -6.68 11.42 30.65
C GLY A 626 -7.50 12.36 29.77
N LYS A 627 -8.48 13.01 30.39
CA LYS A 627 -9.21 14.12 29.77
C LYS A 627 -8.40 15.41 29.82
#